data_135c3b2261e361921b57c926b3303657
#
_entry.id   135c3b2261e361921b57c926b3303657
#
_cell.length_a   1.000
_cell.length_b   1.000
_cell.length_c   1.000
_cell.angle_alpha   90.00
_cell.angle_beta   90.00
_cell.angle_gamma   90.00
#
_symmetry.space_group_name_H-M   'P 1'
#
loop_
_entity.id
_entity.type
_entity.pdbx_description
1 polymer ?
#
loop_
_entity_poly.entity_id
_entity_poly.type
_entity_poly.pdbx_seq_one_letter_code
_entity_poly.pdbx_strand_id
1 'polypeptide(L)'
;PDADRDFYLERRYPAFGNLVPRDVASRAAKERCDHGFGVNNTGLAVFLDFSESIERLGIDVVRQRYGNLFDMYEEITDVNPGELAKEINGVKYYNPMMIYPAIHYTMGGIWVDYELQTSIKGLFAIGECNFSDHGANRLGASALMQGLADGYFVLPYTIQNYLSDQIQVPRFST
;
A
#
# COMPACT_ATOMS: atom_id res chain seq x y z
N PRO A 1 6.90 15.60 6.34
CA PRO A 1 6.86 16.98 5.85
C PRO A 1 7.45 17.10 4.44
N ASP A 2 7.26 18.25 3.81
CA ASP A 2 7.82 18.61 2.52
C ASP A 2 9.16 19.37 2.64
N ALA A 3 9.63 19.96 1.52
CA ALA A 3 10.91 20.67 1.47
C ALA A 3 10.97 21.89 2.42
N ASP A 4 9.85 22.54 2.67
CA ASP A 4 9.75 23.65 3.61
C ASP A 4 9.58 23.18 5.06
N ARG A 5 9.63 21.86 5.30
CA ARG A 5 9.30 21.21 6.57
C ARG A 5 7.87 21.48 7.06
N ASP A 6 6.96 21.78 6.13
CA ASP A 6 5.53 21.90 6.41
C ASP A 6 4.94 20.51 6.68
N PHE A 7 4.32 20.34 7.83
CA PHE A 7 3.51 19.17 8.18
C PHE A 7 2.13 19.30 7.53
N TYR A 8 2.13 19.24 6.20
CA TYR A 8 0.99 19.56 5.35
C TYR A 8 -0.26 18.70 5.61
N LEU A 9 -0.11 17.47 6.10
CA LEU A 9 -1.26 16.62 6.47
C LEU A 9 -1.97 17.18 7.70
N GLU A 10 -1.23 17.61 8.71
CA GLU A 10 -1.79 18.19 9.94
C GLU A 10 -2.50 19.52 9.65
N ARG A 11 -1.90 20.35 8.81
CA ARG A 11 -2.50 21.62 8.39
C ARG A 11 -3.74 21.42 7.53
N ARG A 12 -3.71 20.44 6.60
CA ARG A 12 -4.81 20.21 5.65
C ARG A 12 -5.97 19.41 6.26
N TYR A 13 -5.66 18.53 7.20
CA TYR A 13 -6.61 17.61 7.83
C TYR A 13 -6.47 17.65 9.36
N PRO A 14 -6.76 18.77 10.02
CA PRO A 14 -6.45 18.97 11.44
C PRO A 14 -7.14 17.97 12.38
N ALA A 15 -8.25 17.36 11.96
CA ALA A 15 -8.95 16.34 12.75
C ALA A 15 -8.24 14.97 12.75
N PHE A 16 -7.41 14.69 11.75
CA PHE A 16 -6.76 13.38 11.56
C PHE A 16 -5.24 13.48 11.53
N GLY A 17 -4.70 14.62 11.10
CA GLY A 17 -3.26 14.84 10.97
C GLY A 17 -2.57 13.74 10.15
N ASN A 18 -1.54 13.15 10.73
CA ASN A 18 -0.79 12.04 10.14
C ASN A 18 -1.56 10.70 10.15
N LEU A 19 -2.75 10.63 10.74
CA LEU A 19 -3.60 9.43 10.78
C LEU A 19 -4.65 9.39 9.67
N VAL A 20 -4.58 10.28 8.68
CA VAL A 20 -5.43 10.21 7.49
C VAL A 20 -5.24 8.86 6.76
N PRO A 21 -6.27 8.37 6.05
CA PRO A 21 -6.14 7.17 5.21
C PRO A 21 -4.96 7.27 4.26
N ARG A 22 -4.30 6.13 4.00
CA ARG A 22 -3.05 6.08 3.21
C ARG A 22 -3.18 6.67 1.81
N ASP A 23 -4.32 6.46 1.16
CA ASP A 23 -4.61 7.03 -0.16
C ASP A 23 -4.70 8.56 -0.11
N VAL A 24 -5.28 9.12 0.95
CA VAL A 24 -5.33 10.57 1.18
C VAL A 24 -3.93 11.13 1.39
N ALA A 25 -3.13 10.48 2.25
CA ALA A 25 -1.76 10.88 2.50
C ALA A 25 -0.90 10.81 1.23
N SER A 26 -1.03 9.74 0.45
CA SER A 26 -0.28 9.53 -0.80
C SER A 26 -0.63 10.58 -1.86
N ARG A 27 -1.93 10.88 -2.06
CA ARG A 27 -2.35 11.94 -2.98
C ARG A 27 -1.88 13.32 -2.54
N ALA A 28 -1.95 13.62 -1.24
CA ALA A 28 -1.45 14.88 -0.71
C ALA A 28 0.07 15.02 -0.90
N ALA A 29 0.83 13.94 -0.69
CA ALA A 29 2.27 13.90 -0.95
C ALA A 29 2.59 14.15 -2.43
N LYS A 30 1.88 13.48 -3.34
CA LYS A 30 2.02 13.69 -4.79
C LYS A 30 1.73 15.13 -5.18
N GLU A 31 0.64 15.71 -4.67
CA GLU A 31 0.29 17.10 -4.91
C GLU A 31 1.40 18.08 -4.44
N ARG A 32 2.02 17.82 -3.28
CA ARG A 32 3.15 18.63 -2.80
C ARG A 32 4.35 18.55 -3.75
N CYS A 33 4.68 17.35 -4.23
CA CYS A 33 5.73 17.17 -5.22
C CYS A 33 5.41 17.92 -6.52
N ASP A 34 4.20 17.81 -7.03
CA ASP A 34 3.76 18.48 -8.28
C ASP A 34 3.79 20.01 -8.18
N HIS A 35 3.58 20.57 -7.00
CA HIS A 35 3.70 22.00 -6.75
C HIS A 35 5.13 22.48 -6.45
N GLY A 36 6.13 21.62 -6.58
CA GLY A 36 7.54 21.96 -6.38
C GLY A 36 8.02 22.00 -4.94
N PHE A 37 7.23 21.46 -3.99
CA PHE A 37 7.59 21.32 -2.56
C PHE A 37 8.18 19.95 -2.22
N GLY A 38 8.49 19.14 -3.22
CA GLY A 38 9.14 17.87 -3.04
C GLY A 38 10.58 18.00 -2.57
N VAL A 39 11.06 16.99 -1.85
CA VAL A 39 12.47 16.90 -1.40
C VAL A 39 13.30 16.13 -2.42
N ASN A 40 14.59 16.06 -2.23
CA ASN A 40 15.68 15.53 -3.05
C ASN A 40 15.95 16.34 -4.35
N ASN A 41 16.93 15.88 -5.11
CA ASN A 41 17.36 16.55 -6.35
C ASN A 41 16.29 16.53 -7.46
N THR A 42 15.34 15.61 -7.38
CA THR A 42 14.25 15.48 -8.35
C THR A 42 12.97 16.20 -7.93
N GLY A 43 12.85 16.57 -6.65
CA GLY A 43 11.62 17.15 -6.10
C GLY A 43 10.43 16.19 -6.02
N LEU A 44 10.66 14.87 -6.19
CA LEU A 44 9.60 13.88 -6.30
C LEU A 44 9.31 13.14 -4.99
N ALA A 45 9.97 13.46 -3.88
CA ALA A 45 9.80 12.79 -2.61
C ALA A 45 9.27 13.73 -1.52
N VAL A 46 8.82 13.15 -0.41
CA VAL A 46 8.49 13.83 0.84
C VAL A 46 9.18 13.11 2.00
N PHE A 47 9.29 13.76 3.15
CA PHE A 47 9.85 13.13 4.33
C PHE A 47 8.78 12.45 5.18
N LEU A 48 9.07 11.22 5.61
CA LEU A 48 8.40 10.53 6.71
C LEU A 48 9.26 10.74 7.97
N ASP A 49 8.77 11.53 8.91
CA ASP A 49 9.49 11.96 10.10
C ASP A 49 8.93 11.25 11.33
N PHE A 50 9.81 10.55 12.06
CA PHE A 50 9.47 9.82 13.27
C PHE A 50 9.87 10.57 14.54
N SER A 51 10.42 11.80 14.46
CA SER A 51 10.99 12.53 15.59
C SER A 51 10.01 12.65 16.75
N GLU A 52 8.78 13.10 16.49
CA GLU A 52 7.75 13.21 17.54
C GLU A 52 7.41 11.85 18.16
N SER A 53 7.31 10.80 17.35
CA SER A 53 7.00 9.45 17.83
C SER A 53 8.14 8.90 18.70
N ILE A 54 9.39 9.14 18.32
CA ILE A 54 10.57 8.72 19.09
C ILE A 54 10.65 9.47 20.42
N GLU A 55 10.44 10.77 20.43
CA GLU A 55 10.45 11.57 21.67
C GLU A 55 9.31 11.17 22.62
N ARG A 56 8.14 10.87 22.09
CA ARG A 56 6.96 10.51 22.88
C ARG A 56 6.99 9.08 23.41
N LEU A 57 7.43 8.12 22.61
CA LEU A 57 7.32 6.68 22.91
C LEU A 57 8.67 6.05 23.30
N GLY A 58 9.77 6.70 22.96
CA GLY A 58 11.12 6.14 23.01
C GLY A 58 11.47 5.34 21.75
N ILE A 59 12.75 5.34 21.41
CA ILE A 59 13.28 4.67 20.21
C ILE A 59 13.02 3.16 20.23
N ASP A 60 13.10 2.51 21.40
CA ASP A 60 12.91 1.06 21.52
C ASP A 60 11.49 0.64 21.12
N VAL A 61 10.47 1.40 21.53
CA VAL A 61 9.07 1.14 21.17
C VAL A 61 8.84 1.36 19.67
N VAL A 62 9.44 2.40 19.12
CA VAL A 62 9.35 2.69 17.68
C VAL A 62 10.06 1.59 16.88
N ARG A 63 11.25 1.15 17.28
CA ARG A 63 11.96 0.03 16.65
C ARG A 63 11.21 -1.30 16.78
N GLN A 64 10.55 -1.56 17.89
CA GLN A 64 9.71 -2.76 18.01
C GLN A 64 8.59 -2.80 16.96
N ARG A 65 8.04 -1.65 16.60
CA ARG A 65 6.94 -1.54 15.63
C ARG A 65 7.40 -1.42 14.17
N TYR A 66 8.50 -0.73 13.94
CA TYR A 66 8.96 -0.32 12.61
C TYR A 66 10.41 -0.70 12.32
N GLY A 67 11.03 -1.54 13.15
CA GLY A 67 12.45 -1.90 13.03
C GLY A 67 12.82 -2.43 11.66
N ASN A 68 12.04 -3.37 11.13
CA ASN A 68 12.27 -3.91 9.78
C ASN A 68 12.28 -2.82 8.69
N LEU A 69 11.45 -1.77 8.85
CA LEU A 69 11.42 -0.65 7.93
C LEU A 69 12.67 0.23 8.08
N PHE A 70 13.11 0.46 9.32
CA PHE A 70 14.33 1.24 9.58
C PHE A 70 15.57 0.53 9.06
N ASP A 71 15.69 -0.76 9.35
CA ASP A 71 16.83 -1.57 8.93
C ASP A 71 16.91 -1.66 7.39
N MET A 72 15.78 -1.87 6.72
CA MET A 72 15.72 -1.89 5.26
C MET A 72 16.08 -0.52 4.65
N TYR A 73 15.62 0.58 5.26
CA TYR A 73 15.92 1.92 4.78
C TYR A 73 17.41 2.25 4.96
N GLU A 74 17.98 1.90 6.13
CA GLU A 74 19.40 2.07 6.42
C GLU A 74 20.28 1.25 5.47
N GLU A 75 19.91 -0.01 5.19
CA GLU A 75 20.61 -0.86 4.23
C GLU A 75 20.66 -0.27 2.82
N ILE A 76 19.58 0.39 2.38
CA ILE A 76 19.50 0.97 1.02
C ILE A 76 20.17 2.34 0.95
N THR A 77 20.09 3.15 2.02
CA THR A 77 20.43 4.58 1.95
C THR A 77 21.62 5.00 2.79
N ASP A 78 22.17 4.11 3.61
CA ASP A 78 23.16 4.44 4.65
C ASP A 78 22.66 5.47 5.69
N VAL A 79 21.34 5.64 5.83
CA VAL A 79 20.73 6.59 6.77
C VAL A 79 19.88 5.84 7.79
N ASN A 80 20.25 5.93 9.08
CA ASN A 80 19.48 5.33 10.16
C ASN A 80 18.38 6.30 10.63
N PRO A 81 17.07 5.96 10.43
CA PRO A 81 15.97 6.84 10.84
C PRO A 81 15.82 6.98 12.37
N GLY A 82 16.42 6.08 13.14
CA GLY A 82 16.44 6.13 14.59
C GLY A 82 17.58 6.95 15.18
N GLU A 83 18.49 7.48 14.37
CA GLU A 83 19.62 8.27 14.80
C GLU A 83 19.30 9.76 14.88
N LEU A 84 19.79 10.41 15.93
CA LEU A 84 19.63 11.84 16.14
C LEU A 84 20.40 12.63 15.07
N ALA A 85 19.67 13.36 14.22
CA ALA A 85 20.27 14.20 13.18
C ALA A 85 20.74 15.53 13.73
N LYS A 86 19.95 16.17 14.59
CA LYS A 86 20.26 17.47 15.20
C LYS A 86 19.36 17.76 16.41
N GLU A 87 19.80 18.69 17.24
CA GLU A 87 19.00 19.28 18.31
C GLU A 87 18.96 20.80 18.11
N ILE A 88 17.78 21.38 18.18
CA ILE A 88 17.57 22.83 18.01
C ILE A 88 16.67 23.30 19.14
N ASN A 89 17.15 24.20 20.01
CA ASN A 89 16.40 24.76 21.13
C ASN A 89 15.79 23.69 22.06
N GLY A 90 16.50 22.58 22.29
CA GLY A 90 16.03 21.47 23.10
C GLY A 90 15.05 20.51 22.40
N VAL A 91 14.74 20.74 21.13
CA VAL A 91 13.94 19.84 20.31
C VAL A 91 14.86 18.94 19.49
N LYS A 92 14.70 17.64 19.64
CA LYS A 92 15.47 16.64 18.93
C LYS A 92 14.80 16.27 17.61
N TYR A 93 15.60 16.25 16.55
CA TYR A 93 15.21 15.85 15.20
C TYR A 93 16.02 14.63 14.80
N TYR A 94 15.33 13.55 14.48
CA TYR A 94 15.91 12.32 13.99
C TYR A 94 15.99 12.35 12.45
N ASN A 95 16.76 11.44 11.86
CA ASN A 95 16.86 11.37 10.40
C ASN A 95 15.51 11.00 9.77
N PRO A 96 14.89 11.86 8.96
CA PRO A 96 13.64 11.51 8.32
C PRO A 96 13.89 10.54 7.17
N MET A 97 12.95 9.63 6.94
CA MET A 97 12.96 8.78 5.76
C MET A 97 12.41 9.53 4.56
N MET A 98 13.10 9.46 3.45
CA MET A 98 12.61 10.00 2.19
C MET A 98 11.74 8.97 1.49
N ILE A 99 10.49 9.31 1.21
CA ILE A 99 9.51 8.43 0.58
C ILE A 99 8.93 9.05 -0.68
N TYR A 100 8.55 8.20 -1.62
CA TYR A 100 7.91 8.59 -2.87
C TYR A 100 6.46 8.07 -2.93
N PRO A 101 5.49 8.92 -3.29
CA PRO A 101 4.10 8.50 -3.50
C PRO A 101 3.97 7.70 -4.80
N ALA A 102 4.05 6.40 -4.74
CA ALA A 102 3.96 5.50 -5.88
C ALA A 102 2.55 4.89 -6.03
N ILE A 103 2.18 4.60 -7.28
CA ILE A 103 0.99 3.81 -7.59
C ILE A 103 1.21 2.41 -7.03
N HIS A 104 0.25 1.92 -6.25
CA HIS A 104 0.39 0.65 -5.52
C HIS A 104 -0.66 -0.39 -5.92
N TYR A 105 -1.88 0.04 -6.26
CA TYR A 105 -2.99 -0.84 -6.58
C TYR A 105 -4.00 -0.11 -7.46
N THR A 106 -4.60 -0.85 -8.40
CA THR A 106 -5.67 -0.35 -9.26
C THR A 106 -7.01 -0.96 -8.83
N MET A 107 -7.93 -0.12 -8.31
CA MET A 107 -9.31 -0.54 -8.07
C MET A 107 -10.06 -0.54 -9.40
N GLY A 108 -10.93 -1.55 -9.57
CA GLY A 108 -11.61 -1.79 -10.84
C GLY A 108 -10.84 -2.76 -11.72
N GLY A 109 -11.38 -3.11 -12.87
CA GLY A 109 -10.77 -4.08 -13.77
C GLY A 109 -11.81 -4.82 -14.60
N ILE A 110 -11.49 -6.06 -14.98
CA ILE A 110 -12.35 -6.91 -15.78
C ILE A 110 -13.57 -7.33 -14.97
N TRP A 111 -14.76 -7.12 -15.50
CA TRP A 111 -15.98 -7.60 -14.87
C TRP A 111 -15.99 -9.13 -14.83
N VAL A 112 -16.39 -9.69 -13.69
CA VAL A 112 -16.60 -11.13 -13.48
C VAL A 112 -17.89 -11.38 -12.71
N ASP A 113 -18.47 -12.56 -12.89
CA ASP A 113 -19.55 -13.06 -12.03
C ASP A 113 -19.00 -13.67 -10.73
N TYR A 114 -19.88 -14.27 -9.93
CA TYR A 114 -19.49 -14.91 -8.64
C TYR A 114 -18.60 -16.14 -8.82
N GLU A 115 -18.54 -16.72 -10.04
CA GLU A 115 -17.65 -17.82 -10.38
C GLU A 115 -16.35 -17.32 -11.05
N LEU A 116 -16.08 -16.00 -10.99
CA LEU A 116 -14.91 -15.33 -11.57
C LEU A 116 -14.85 -15.41 -13.11
N GLN A 117 -15.96 -15.79 -13.77
CA GLN A 117 -16.04 -15.81 -15.23
C GLN A 117 -16.34 -14.42 -15.76
N THR A 118 -15.62 -14.03 -16.81
CA THR A 118 -15.85 -12.77 -17.52
C THR A 118 -17.08 -12.87 -18.43
N SER A 119 -17.42 -11.81 -19.14
CA SER A 119 -18.43 -11.84 -20.21
C SER A 119 -18.05 -12.75 -21.38
N ILE A 120 -16.81 -13.19 -21.47
CA ILE A 120 -16.33 -14.15 -22.45
C ILE A 120 -16.32 -15.54 -21.83
N LYS A 121 -17.15 -16.45 -22.37
CA LYS A 121 -17.26 -17.82 -21.85
C LYS A 121 -15.89 -18.53 -21.86
N GLY A 122 -15.49 -19.08 -20.71
CA GLY A 122 -14.23 -19.79 -20.52
C GLY A 122 -13.04 -18.90 -20.22
N LEU A 123 -13.23 -17.58 -20.11
CA LEU A 123 -12.22 -16.64 -19.64
C LEU A 123 -12.55 -16.21 -18.21
N PHE A 124 -11.61 -16.40 -17.31
CA PHE A 124 -11.74 -16.08 -15.88
C PHE A 124 -10.70 -15.05 -15.49
N ALA A 125 -11.03 -14.18 -14.53
CA ALA A 125 -10.09 -13.19 -13.99
C ALA A 125 -10.13 -13.21 -12.46
N ILE A 126 -8.97 -13.32 -11.82
CA ILE A 126 -8.81 -13.42 -10.38
C ILE A 126 -7.87 -12.33 -9.85
N GLY A 127 -8.01 -11.99 -8.57
CA GLY A 127 -7.16 -11.00 -7.90
C GLY A 127 -7.32 -9.59 -8.46
N GLU A 128 -6.25 -8.82 -8.48
CA GLU A 128 -6.27 -7.39 -8.83
C GLU A 128 -6.80 -7.07 -10.23
N CYS A 129 -6.70 -8.00 -11.18
CA CYS A 129 -7.16 -7.76 -12.55
C CYS A 129 -8.68 -7.82 -12.71
N ASN A 130 -9.42 -8.39 -11.77
CA ASN A 130 -10.88 -8.32 -11.79
C ASN A 130 -11.39 -7.03 -11.12
N PHE A 131 -12.66 -6.66 -11.37
CA PHE A 131 -13.23 -5.40 -10.87
C PHE A 131 -13.39 -5.35 -9.35
N SER A 132 -13.34 -6.46 -8.67
CA SER A 132 -13.33 -6.73 -7.25
C SER A 132 -14.36 -6.02 -6.36
N ASP A 133 -14.46 -6.44 -5.11
CA ASP A 133 -15.41 -5.90 -4.12
C ASP A 133 -14.89 -4.67 -3.35
N HIS A 134 -13.77 -4.09 -3.80
CA HIS A 134 -13.12 -3.00 -3.06
C HIS A 134 -13.80 -1.65 -3.20
N GLY A 135 -14.69 -1.47 -4.15
CA GLY A 135 -15.31 -0.18 -4.45
C GLY A 135 -14.28 0.87 -4.88
N ALA A 136 -14.48 2.10 -4.41
CA ALA A 136 -13.61 3.22 -4.78
C ALA A 136 -12.27 3.25 -4.04
N ASN A 137 -12.12 2.52 -2.93
CA ASN A 137 -10.90 2.51 -2.14
C ASN A 137 -10.70 1.20 -1.40
N ARG A 138 -9.52 0.61 -1.57
CA ARG A 138 -9.16 -0.69 -0.99
C ARG A 138 -8.59 -0.55 0.42
N LEU A 139 -9.06 -1.37 1.33
CA LEU A 139 -8.50 -1.48 2.69
C LEU A 139 -7.10 -2.12 2.67
N GLY A 140 -6.30 -1.79 3.67
CA GLY A 140 -4.98 -2.40 3.85
C GLY A 140 -5.06 -3.92 3.94
N ALA A 141 -4.12 -4.63 3.31
CA ALA A 141 -3.99 -6.09 3.24
C ALA A 141 -5.10 -6.84 2.46
N SER A 142 -6.21 -6.19 2.11
CA SER A 142 -7.35 -6.87 1.45
C SER A 142 -7.05 -7.34 0.02
N ALA A 143 -6.07 -6.75 -0.68
CA ALA A 143 -5.69 -7.19 -2.03
C ALA A 143 -5.18 -8.63 -2.07
N LEU A 144 -4.21 -8.95 -1.20
CA LEU A 144 -3.70 -10.32 -1.09
C LEU A 144 -4.76 -11.28 -0.58
N MET A 145 -5.59 -10.84 0.37
CA MET A 145 -6.70 -11.64 0.91
C MET A 145 -7.69 -12.00 -0.19
N GLN A 146 -8.06 -11.05 -1.05
CA GLN A 146 -8.93 -11.31 -2.20
C GLN A 146 -8.29 -12.32 -3.16
N GLY A 147 -7.04 -12.08 -3.59
CA GLY A 147 -6.37 -12.99 -4.53
C GLY A 147 -6.24 -14.42 -3.99
N LEU A 148 -5.99 -14.56 -2.69
CA LEU A 148 -5.98 -15.87 -2.02
C LEU A 148 -7.38 -16.48 -1.95
N ALA A 149 -8.41 -15.70 -1.62
CA ALA A 149 -9.79 -16.17 -1.57
C ALA A 149 -10.26 -16.64 -2.95
N ASP A 150 -10.04 -15.85 -3.98
CA ASP A 150 -10.35 -16.21 -5.37
C ASP A 150 -9.65 -17.50 -5.79
N GLY A 151 -8.34 -17.63 -5.51
CA GLY A 151 -7.54 -18.78 -5.91
C GLY A 151 -7.82 -20.05 -5.12
N TYR A 152 -8.02 -19.96 -3.80
CA TYR A 152 -8.18 -21.13 -2.95
C TYR A 152 -9.62 -21.57 -2.75
N PHE A 153 -10.56 -20.63 -2.70
CA PHE A 153 -11.94 -20.94 -2.33
C PHE A 153 -12.92 -20.90 -3.51
N VAL A 154 -12.70 -20.02 -4.49
CA VAL A 154 -13.64 -19.87 -5.62
C VAL A 154 -13.17 -20.68 -6.83
N LEU A 155 -11.94 -20.46 -7.29
CA LEU A 155 -11.42 -21.02 -8.54
C LEU A 155 -11.52 -22.57 -8.65
N PRO A 156 -11.27 -23.38 -7.61
CA PRO A 156 -11.42 -24.83 -7.70
C PRO A 156 -12.86 -25.27 -8.04
N TYR A 157 -13.85 -24.61 -7.44
CA TYR A 157 -15.26 -24.89 -7.75
C TYR A 157 -15.65 -24.40 -9.15
N THR A 158 -15.15 -23.23 -9.53
CA THR A 158 -15.31 -22.67 -10.88
C THR A 158 -14.81 -23.63 -11.95
N ILE A 159 -13.60 -24.17 -11.80
CA ILE A 159 -13.02 -25.13 -12.74
C ILE A 159 -13.88 -26.40 -12.78
N GLN A 160 -14.26 -26.92 -11.63
CA GLN A 160 -15.09 -28.12 -11.54
C GLN A 160 -16.45 -27.91 -12.26
N ASN A 161 -17.13 -26.82 -11.96
CA ASN A 161 -18.43 -26.50 -12.57
C ASN A 161 -18.31 -26.30 -14.07
N TYR A 162 -17.31 -25.54 -14.53
CA TYR A 162 -17.08 -25.27 -15.95
C TYR A 162 -16.78 -26.53 -16.76
N LEU A 163 -16.06 -27.49 -16.19
CA LEU A 163 -15.66 -28.73 -16.88
C LEU A 163 -16.67 -29.86 -16.67
N SER A 164 -17.63 -29.75 -15.77
CA SER A 164 -18.56 -30.85 -15.43
C SER A 164 -19.31 -31.39 -16.64
N ASP A 165 -19.77 -30.50 -17.54
CA ASP A 165 -20.48 -30.89 -18.78
C ASP A 165 -19.56 -31.44 -19.87
N GLN A 166 -18.24 -31.28 -19.70
CA GLN A 166 -17.24 -31.71 -20.69
C GLN A 166 -16.59 -33.04 -20.32
N ILE A 167 -16.84 -33.55 -19.12
CA ILE A 167 -16.33 -34.84 -18.65
C ILE A 167 -17.12 -35.95 -19.38
N GLN A 168 -16.53 -36.48 -20.44
CA GLN A 168 -17.09 -37.66 -21.12
C GLN A 168 -16.73 -38.90 -20.28
N VAL A 169 -17.75 -39.60 -19.83
CA VAL A 169 -17.54 -40.94 -19.26
C VAL A 169 -17.00 -41.86 -20.36
N PRO A 170 -15.84 -42.51 -20.17
CA PRO A 170 -15.32 -43.46 -21.16
C PRO A 170 -16.35 -44.53 -21.44
N ARG A 171 -16.80 -44.65 -22.68
CA ARG A 171 -17.62 -45.78 -23.12
C ARG A 171 -16.68 -46.95 -23.29
N PHE A 172 -16.61 -47.84 -22.32
CA PHE A 172 -15.97 -49.12 -22.52
C PHE A 172 -16.82 -49.93 -23.56
N SER A 173 -16.24 -50.18 -24.71
CA SER A 173 -16.82 -51.18 -25.62
C SER A 173 -16.63 -52.55 -24.99
N THR A 174 -17.71 -53.21 -24.66
CA THR A 174 -17.74 -54.64 -24.29
C THR A 174 -17.47 -55.50 -25.51
#